data_3400cc14128392b84cf608f9f4bac977
#
_entry.id   3400cc14128392b84cf608f9f4bac977
#
_cell.length_a   1.000
_cell.length_b   1.000
_cell.length_c   1.000
_cell.angle_alpha   90.00
_cell.angle_beta   90.00
_cell.angle_gamma   90.00
#
_symmetry.space_group_name_H-M   'P 1'
#
loop_
_entity.id
_entity.type
_entity.pdbx_description
1 polymer ?
#
loop_
_entity_poly.entity_id
_entity_poly.type
_entity_poly.pdbx_seq_one_letter_code
_entity_poly.pdbx_strand_id
1 'polypeptide(L)'
;MSTGTEKITINIPGMSNQEIKSSLISIYDKINKPPTKEVGYDLFLKLVHKNLYAPSQMNFIINHVSEFITPLEPKEKDPCMKLLSLIFYSPSSEEESIDSKIYFPYLSPVLTTLQNLIKDSNSTIFPTISNVFAEIVQNIMPTDIEASNIELEQEEKTAYEMMQGFCIYNMKYDDKSNRIVGSLCLTKLVENCPVVLQKQYMKLIWEVIMNLIDKKNFNAKYELLNCLISLILGAENLFTPYAHNTLYKVLDFLADTDWLKRKLALNVIYTLIFYCKDEILPLKEHIISFLRALKTDKVKEVREVCLLILKIFSENEPKNKENTKDKNKSNFSSINNSKKKK
;
A
#
# COMPACT_ATOMS: atom_id res chain seq x y z
N MET A 1 -37.04 -31.71 7.95
CA MET A 1 -36.53 -32.38 6.74
C MET A 1 -35.25 -31.65 6.35
N SER A 2 -34.13 -32.27 6.65
CA SER A 2 -32.79 -31.72 6.40
C SER A 2 -32.41 -32.11 4.98
N THR A 3 -32.33 -31.13 4.06
CA THR A 3 -31.78 -31.35 2.73
C THR A 3 -30.26 -31.22 2.83
N GLY A 4 -29.63 -32.40 3.00
CA GLY A 4 -28.18 -32.49 2.86
C GLY A 4 -27.79 -32.22 1.41
N THR A 5 -27.14 -31.09 1.16
CA THR A 5 -26.38 -30.82 -0.05
C THR A 5 -25.13 -31.70 -0.02
N GLU A 6 -25.19 -32.87 -0.67
CA GLU A 6 -23.98 -33.63 -0.97
C GLU A 6 -23.07 -32.77 -1.84
N LYS A 7 -21.93 -32.38 -1.29
CA LYS A 7 -20.83 -31.79 -2.07
C LYS A 7 -20.32 -32.88 -3.02
N ILE A 8 -20.73 -32.81 -4.28
CA ILE A 8 -20.16 -33.64 -5.35
C ILE A 8 -18.71 -33.17 -5.52
N THR A 9 -17.77 -33.86 -4.89
CA THR A 9 -16.35 -33.69 -5.13
C THR A 9 -16.04 -34.32 -6.47
N ILE A 10 -16.03 -33.53 -7.54
CA ILE A 10 -15.58 -33.96 -8.86
C ILE A 10 -14.07 -34.18 -8.74
N ASN A 11 -13.66 -35.42 -8.63
CA ASN A 11 -12.25 -35.80 -8.60
C ASN A 11 -11.71 -35.75 -10.04
N ILE A 12 -11.30 -34.57 -10.52
CA ILE A 12 -10.60 -34.43 -11.80
C ILE A 12 -9.16 -34.93 -11.55
N PRO A 13 -8.73 -36.01 -12.22
CA PRO A 13 -7.38 -36.51 -12.02
C PRO A 13 -6.38 -35.45 -12.51
N GLY A 14 -5.69 -34.81 -11.57
CA GLY A 14 -4.58 -33.92 -11.87
C GLY A 14 -3.42 -34.67 -12.52
N MET A 15 -2.44 -33.91 -13.02
CA MET A 15 -1.21 -34.51 -13.55
C MET A 15 -0.45 -35.26 -12.46
N SER A 16 0.30 -36.28 -12.84
CA SER A 16 1.24 -36.92 -11.91
C SER A 16 2.36 -35.93 -11.49
N ASN A 17 2.91 -36.12 -10.30
CA ASN A 17 4.04 -35.29 -9.81
C ASN A 17 5.25 -35.30 -10.77
N GLN A 18 5.45 -36.39 -11.51
CA GLN A 18 6.54 -36.51 -12.48
C GLN A 18 6.30 -35.65 -13.73
N GLU A 19 5.09 -35.61 -14.22
CA GLU A 19 4.68 -34.75 -15.35
C GLU A 19 4.75 -33.27 -14.94
N ILE A 20 4.27 -32.94 -13.73
CA ILE A 20 4.38 -31.58 -13.17
C ILE A 20 5.84 -31.15 -13.09
N LYS A 21 6.71 -32.00 -12.52
CA LYS A 21 8.15 -31.71 -12.38
C LYS A 21 8.81 -31.48 -13.74
N SER A 22 8.53 -32.31 -14.72
CA SER A 22 9.09 -32.17 -16.08
C SER A 22 8.62 -30.86 -16.74
N SER A 23 7.34 -30.51 -16.55
CA SER A 23 6.78 -29.24 -17.04
C SER A 23 7.46 -28.05 -16.38
N LEU A 24 7.63 -28.06 -15.04
CA LEU A 24 8.28 -26.97 -14.29
C LEU A 24 9.73 -26.76 -14.73
N ILE A 25 10.51 -27.82 -14.95
CA ILE A 25 11.89 -27.71 -15.46
C ILE A 25 11.90 -26.98 -16.81
N SER A 26 11.00 -27.35 -17.74
CA SER A 26 10.90 -26.68 -19.04
C SER A 26 10.48 -25.20 -18.90
N ILE A 27 9.59 -24.89 -17.96
CA ILE A 27 9.13 -23.52 -17.66
C ILE A 27 10.30 -22.68 -17.14
N TYR A 28 11.08 -23.19 -16.17
CA TYR A 28 12.23 -22.49 -15.60
C TYR A 28 13.30 -22.18 -16.65
N ASP A 29 13.59 -23.13 -17.56
CA ASP A 29 14.53 -22.90 -18.67
C ASP A 29 14.06 -21.76 -19.58
N LYS A 30 12.76 -21.61 -19.79
CA LYS A 30 12.20 -20.52 -20.60
C LYS A 30 12.19 -19.18 -19.88
N ILE A 31 11.87 -19.14 -18.59
CA ILE A 31 11.82 -17.90 -17.78
C ILE A 31 13.21 -17.29 -17.65
N ASN A 32 14.24 -18.10 -17.53
CA ASN A 32 15.62 -17.65 -17.42
C ASN A 32 16.19 -17.11 -18.74
N LYS A 33 15.48 -17.23 -19.85
CA LYS A 33 15.90 -16.75 -21.17
C LYS A 33 14.99 -15.61 -21.62
N PRO A 34 15.47 -14.35 -21.72
CA PRO A 34 14.62 -13.20 -22.04
C PRO A 34 13.68 -13.38 -23.24
N PRO A 35 14.09 -13.97 -24.38
CA PRO A 35 13.21 -14.13 -25.55
C PRO A 35 12.01 -15.06 -25.31
N THR A 36 12.10 -16.00 -24.34
CA THR A 36 11.08 -17.01 -24.08
C THR A 36 10.38 -16.85 -22.72
N LYS A 37 10.70 -15.79 -22.01
CA LYS A 37 10.21 -15.54 -20.65
C LYS A 37 8.67 -15.52 -20.57
N GLU A 38 8.01 -14.80 -21.44
CA GLU A 38 6.55 -14.71 -21.47
C GLU A 38 5.91 -16.07 -21.81
N VAL A 39 6.52 -16.82 -22.74
CA VAL A 39 6.09 -18.20 -23.03
C VAL A 39 6.20 -19.10 -21.80
N GLY A 40 7.22 -18.89 -20.98
CA GLY A 40 7.39 -19.60 -19.70
C GLY A 40 6.24 -19.31 -18.73
N TYR A 41 5.82 -18.06 -18.61
CA TYR A 41 4.69 -17.65 -17.77
C TYR A 41 3.36 -18.23 -18.27
N ASP A 42 3.10 -18.19 -19.58
CA ASP A 42 1.89 -18.78 -20.15
C ASP A 42 1.80 -20.30 -19.92
N LEU A 43 2.93 -20.99 -20.04
CA LEU A 43 2.99 -22.43 -19.74
C LEU A 43 2.74 -22.69 -18.25
N PHE A 44 3.26 -21.84 -17.37
CA PHE A 44 3.00 -21.96 -15.93
C PHE A 44 1.52 -21.75 -15.59
N LEU A 45 0.89 -20.74 -16.16
CA LEU A 45 -0.56 -20.51 -15.98
C LEU A 45 -1.37 -21.72 -16.42
N LYS A 46 -1.08 -22.29 -17.58
CA LYS A 46 -1.74 -23.54 -18.06
C LYS A 46 -1.53 -24.72 -17.10
N LEU A 47 -0.32 -24.83 -16.52
CA LEU A 47 -0.02 -25.86 -15.53
C LEU A 47 -0.84 -25.67 -14.24
N VAL A 48 -0.90 -24.44 -13.72
CA VAL A 48 -1.69 -24.06 -12.53
C VAL A 48 -3.16 -24.35 -12.77
N HIS A 49 -3.75 -23.82 -13.84
CA HIS A 49 -5.19 -24.00 -14.14
C HIS A 49 -5.57 -25.47 -14.29
N LYS A 50 -4.72 -26.28 -14.91
CA LYS A 50 -4.96 -27.73 -15.06
C LYS A 50 -4.99 -28.47 -13.73
N ASN A 51 -4.28 -27.97 -12.71
CA ASN A 51 -4.16 -28.63 -11.41
C ASN A 51 -4.90 -27.89 -10.28
N LEU A 52 -5.60 -26.78 -10.57
CA LEU A 52 -6.19 -25.88 -9.57
C LEU A 52 -7.16 -26.58 -8.61
N TYR A 53 -7.91 -27.55 -9.12
CA TYR A 53 -8.87 -28.35 -8.34
C TYR A 53 -8.24 -29.57 -7.65
N ALA A 54 -6.92 -29.72 -7.72
CA ALA A 54 -6.18 -30.84 -7.14
C ALA A 54 -5.20 -30.33 -6.07
N PRO A 55 -5.60 -30.19 -4.79
CA PRO A 55 -4.79 -29.54 -3.75
C PRO A 55 -3.41 -30.15 -3.54
N SER A 56 -3.27 -31.49 -3.68
CA SER A 56 -1.97 -32.15 -3.54
C SER A 56 -0.98 -31.76 -4.64
N GLN A 57 -1.47 -31.62 -5.88
CA GLN A 57 -0.70 -31.21 -7.03
C GLN A 57 -0.33 -29.73 -6.95
N MET A 58 -1.27 -28.89 -6.54
CA MET A 58 -1.00 -27.46 -6.31
C MET A 58 0.04 -27.24 -5.22
N ASN A 59 -0.06 -27.94 -4.10
CA ASN A 59 0.98 -27.87 -3.05
C ASN A 59 2.33 -28.38 -3.56
N PHE A 60 2.36 -29.40 -4.41
CA PHE A 60 3.59 -29.88 -5.05
C PHE A 60 4.18 -28.79 -5.96
N ILE A 61 3.37 -28.10 -6.77
CA ILE A 61 3.80 -26.98 -7.62
C ILE A 61 4.40 -25.86 -6.75
N ILE A 62 3.69 -25.42 -5.70
CA ILE A 62 4.14 -24.32 -4.81
C ILE A 62 5.47 -24.66 -4.15
N ASN A 63 5.58 -25.87 -3.60
CA ASN A 63 6.82 -26.32 -2.96
C ASN A 63 7.98 -26.38 -3.94
N HIS A 64 7.77 -26.91 -5.14
CA HIS A 64 8.81 -27.01 -6.16
C HIS A 64 9.26 -25.61 -6.66
N VAL A 65 8.32 -24.67 -6.81
CA VAL A 65 8.63 -23.27 -7.13
C VAL A 65 9.46 -22.65 -6.01
N SER A 66 9.08 -22.86 -4.75
CA SER A 66 9.82 -22.39 -3.57
C SER A 66 11.24 -22.92 -3.54
N GLU A 67 11.41 -24.24 -3.71
CA GLU A 67 12.73 -24.90 -3.74
C GLU A 67 13.60 -24.41 -4.90
N PHE A 68 12.99 -24.09 -6.04
CA PHE A 68 13.69 -23.56 -7.20
C PHE A 68 14.17 -22.11 -6.98
N ILE A 69 13.31 -21.23 -6.42
CA ILE A 69 13.63 -19.80 -6.27
C ILE A 69 14.66 -19.57 -5.15
N THR A 70 14.60 -20.34 -4.06
CA THR A 70 15.38 -20.09 -2.85
C THR A 70 16.89 -19.99 -3.12
N PRO A 71 17.55 -20.91 -3.82
CA PRO A 71 19.01 -20.89 -4.05
C PRO A 71 19.46 -19.89 -5.12
N LEU A 72 18.57 -19.27 -5.88
CA LEU A 72 18.93 -18.38 -6.99
C LEU A 72 19.58 -17.08 -6.49
N GLU A 73 20.42 -16.49 -7.31
CA GLU A 73 20.94 -15.14 -7.11
C GLU A 73 19.82 -14.09 -7.24
N PRO A 74 19.93 -12.93 -6.59
CA PRO A 74 18.84 -11.93 -6.56
C PRO A 74 18.29 -11.52 -7.94
N LYS A 75 19.16 -11.40 -8.95
CA LYS A 75 18.77 -11.04 -10.33
C LYS A 75 17.98 -12.15 -11.03
N GLU A 76 18.24 -13.39 -10.68
CA GLU A 76 17.54 -14.56 -11.22
C GLU A 76 16.24 -14.82 -10.45
N LYS A 77 16.20 -14.47 -9.14
CA LYS A 77 15.00 -14.56 -8.32
C LYS A 77 13.86 -13.69 -8.86
N ASP A 78 14.18 -12.47 -9.27
CA ASP A 78 13.19 -11.46 -9.67
C ASP A 78 12.16 -12.00 -10.70
N PRO A 79 12.56 -12.50 -11.88
CA PRO A 79 11.61 -13.06 -12.83
C PRO A 79 10.89 -14.33 -12.33
N CYS A 80 11.56 -15.14 -11.50
CA CYS A 80 10.99 -16.40 -11.02
C CYS A 80 9.96 -16.17 -9.89
N MET A 81 10.09 -15.13 -9.10
CA MET A 81 9.15 -14.81 -8.04
C MET A 81 7.75 -14.46 -8.56
N LYS A 82 7.65 -13.97 -9.79
CA LYS A 82 6.36 -13.74 -10.45
C LYS A 82 5.51 -15.03 -10.55
N LEU A 83 6.13 -16.20 -10.58
CA LEU A 83 5.40 -17.47 -10.56
C LEU A 83 4.49 -17.61 -9.32
N LEU A 84 4.88 -17.02 -8.18
CA LEU A 84 4.07 -17.07 -6.96
C LEU A 84 2.77 -16.25 -7.08
N SER A 85 2.79 -15.11 -7.77
CA SER A 85 1.57 -14.33 -8.01
C SER A 85 0.70 -14.96 -9.10
N LEU A 86 1.31 -15.57 -10.11
CA LEU A 86 0.59 -16.27 -11.18
C LEU A 86 -0.24 -17.47 -10.69
N ILE A 87 0.06 -18.02 -9.50
CA ILE A 87 -0.78 -19.05 -8.87
C ILE A 87 -2.21 -18.54 -8.63
N PHE A 88 -2.37 -17.25 -8.40
CA PHE A 88 -3.65 -16.61 -8.09
C PHE A 88 -4.27 -15.88 -9.29
N TYR A 89 -3.63 -15.95 -10.44
CA TYR A 89 -4.12 -15.25 -11.62
C TYR A 89 -5.37 -15.93 -12.21
N SER A 90 -6.46 -15.16 -12.27
CA SER A 90 -7.68 -15.58 -12.98
C SER A 90 -7.74 -14.82 -14.32
N PRO A 91 -7.86 -15.50 -15.47
CA PRO A 91 -8.05 -14.81 -16.73
C PRO A 91 -9.40 -14.06 -16.73
N SER A 92 -9.36 -12.79 -17.15
CA SER A 92 -10.53 -11.91 -17.22
C SER A 92 -11.45 -12.16 -18.41
N SER A 93 -11.40 -13.35 -19.05
CA SER A 93 -12.31 -13.68 -20.13
C SER A 93 -13.70 -14.01 -19.56
N GLU A 94 -14.74 -13.35 -20.08
CA GLU A 94 -16.14 -13.52 -19.65
C GLU A 94 -16.66 -14.98 -19.69
N GLU A 95 -15.97 -15.85 -20.42
CA GLU A 95 -16.34 -17.26 -20.58
C GLU A 95 -15.84 -18.19 -19.46
N GLU A 96 -14.82 -17.79 -18.67
CA GLU A 96 -14.21 -18.61 -17.61
C GLU A 96 -13.80 -17.75 -16.40
N SER A 97 -14.75 -17.09 -15.73
CA SER A 97 -14.44 -16.45 -14.45
C SER A 97 -14.28 -17.51 -13.36
N ILE A 98 -13.04 -17.72 -12.94
CA ILE A 98 -12.73 -18.61 -11.81
C ILE A 98 -13.05 -17.86 -10.52
N ASP A 99 -13.86 -18.46 -9.64
CA ASP A 99 -14.13 -17.90 -8.30
C ASP A 99 -12.81 -17.78 -7.53
N SER A 100 -12.47 -16.58 -7.09
CA SER A 100 -11.22 -16.29 -6.35
C SER A 100 -11.05 -17.15 -5.09
N LYS A 101 -12.14 -17.65 -4.51
CA LYS A 101 -12.14 -18.50 -3.31
C LYS A 101 -11.40 -19.81 -3.50
N ILE A 102 -11.32 -20.30 -4.72
CA ILE A 102 -10.58 -21.54 -5.03
C ILE A 102 -9.08 -21.41 -4.71
N TYR A 103 -8.56 -20.18 -4.71
CA TYR A 103 -7.16 -19.88 -4.44
C TYR A 103 -6.84 -19.76 -2.95
N PHE A 104 -7.82 -19.55 -2.07
CA PHE A 104 -7.58 -19.30 -0.64
C PHE A 104 -6.80 -20.40 0.07
N PRO A 105 -6.99 -21.71 -0.21
CA PRO A 105 -6.17 -22.77 0.40
C PRO A 105 -4.68 -22.66 0.08
N TYR A 106 -4.31 -21.98 -1.03
CA TYR A 106 -2.92 -21.86 -1.49
C TYR A 106 -2.23 -20.59 -0.96
N LEU A 107 -2.98 -19.69 -0.33
CA LEU A 107 -2.43 -18.44 0.20
C LEU A 107 -1.39 -18.68 1.29
N SER A 108 -1.69 -19.52 2.27
CA SER A 108 -0.75 -19.81 3.38
C SER A 108 0.59 -20.40 2.92
N PRO A 109 0.63 -21.44 2.05
CA PRO A 109 1.89 -21.95 1.49
C PRO A 109 2.70 -20.88 0.75
N VAL A 110 2.05 -20.02 -0.04
CA VAL A 110 2.74 -18.96 -0.79
C VAL A 110 3.28 -17.87 0.14
N LEU A 111 2.52 -17.43 1.14
CA LEU A 111 3.01 -16.49 2.16
C LEU A 111 4.20 -17.06 2.94
N THR A 112 4.18 -18.37 3.23
CA THR A 112 5.31 -19.06 3.85
C THR A 112 6.55 -19.04 2.96
N THR A 113 6.38 -19.23 1.65
CA THR A 113 7.47 -19.11 0.68
C THR A 113 8.04 -17.70 0.65
N LEU A 114 7.19 -16.66 0.60
CA LEU A 114 7.64 -15.27 0.69
C LEU A 114 8.40 -14.99 2.00
N GLN A 115 7.93 -15.56 3.13
CA GLN A 115 8.61 -15.43 4.42
C GLN A 115 10.03 -16.03 4.41
N ASN A 116 10.21 -17.16 3.76
CA ASN A 116 11.53 -17.79 3.63
C ASN A 116 12.44 -16.94 2.73
N LEU A 117 11.91 -16.39 1.62
CA LEU A 117 12.65 -15.52 0.73
C LEU A 117 13.15 -14.24 1.41
N ILE A 118 12.41 -13.69 2.37
CA ILE A 118 12.84 -12.51 3.13
C ILE A 118 14.10 -12.81 3.94
N LYS A 119 14.19 -13.98 4.58
CA LYS A 119 15.31 -14.37 5.44
C LYS A 119 16.63 -14.51 4.68
N ASP A 120 16.56 -15.03 3.46
CA ASP A 120 17.73 -15.40 2.67
C ASP A 120 18.16 -14.31 1.67
N SER A 121 17.54 -13.10 1.76
CA SER A 121 17.65 -12.12 0.69
C SER A 121 18.36 -10.84 1.11
N ASN A 122 19.04 -10.23 0.17
CA ASN A 122 19.51 -8.87 0.29
C ASN A 122 18.38 -7.87 -0.06
N SER A 123 18.58 -6.58 0.26
CA SER A 123 17.58 -5.54 0.08
C SER A 123 17.13 -5.30 -1.36
N THR A 124 17.82 -5.83 -2.36
CA THR A 124 17.51 -5.58 -3.77
C THR A 124 16.22 -6.24 -4.23
N ILE A 125 15.80 -7.34 -3.58
CA ILE A 125 14.55 -8.05 -3.94
C ILE A 125 13.33 -7.65 -3.12
N PHE A 126 13.48 -6.77 -2.10
CA PHE A 126 12.35 -6.36 -1.27
C PHE A 126 11.21 -5.69 -2.06
N PRO A 127 11.50 -4.81 -3.04
CA PRO A 127 10.45 -4.28 -3.92
C PRO A 127 9.73 -5.38 -4.70
N THR A 128 10.46 -6.38 -5.20
CA THR A 128 9.87 -7.51 -5.94
C THR A 128 8.96 -8.34 -5.05
N ILE A 129 9.37 -8.65 -3.81
CA ILE A 129 8.51 -9.35 -2.84
C ILE A 129 7.21 -8.57 -2.63
N SER A 130 7.29 -7.27 -2.41
CA SER A 130 6.10 -6.44 -2.19
C SER A 130 5.22 -6.31 -3.42
N ASN A 131 5.78 -6.31 -4.63
CA ASN A 131 5.02 -6.30 -5.88
C ASN A 131 4.30 -7.63 -6.13
N VAL A 132 4.99 -8.77 -5.93
CA VAL A 132 4.36 -10.10 -5.97
C VAL A 132 3.21 -10.19 -4.96
N PHE A 133 3.43 -9.69 -3.74
CA PHE A 133 2.38 -9.61 -2.73
C PHE A 133 1.21 -8.74 -3.18
N ALA A 134 1.47 -7.58 -3.82
CA ALA A 134 0.42 -6.71 -4.38
C ALA A 134 -0.41 -7.42 -5.45
N GLU A 135 0.23 -8.13 -6.38
CA GLU A 135 -0.46 -8.94 -7.40
C GLU A 135 -1.33 -10.04 -6.76
N ILE A 136 -0.85 -10.69 -5.69
CA ILE A 136 -1.66 -11.66 -4.93
C ILE A 136 -2.91 -10.99 -4.34
N VAL A 137 -2.74 -9.82 -3.70
CA VAL A 137 -3.88 -9.07 -3.13
C VAL A 137 -4.90 -8.72 -4.21
N GLN A 138 -4.45 -8.18 -5.34
CA GLN A 138 -5.32 -7.79 -6.47
C GLN A 138 -6.10 -8.97 -7.06
N ASN A 139 -5.48 -10.14 -7.13
CA ASN A 139 -6.12 -11.34 -7.71
C ASN A 139 -7.06 -12.06 -6.74
N ILE A 140 -6.83 -11.92 -5.42
CA ILE A 140 -7.65 -12.58 -4.39
C ILE A 140 -8.81 -11.69 -3.94
N MET A 141 -8.56 -10.37 -3.82
CA MET A 141 -9.58 -9.44 -3.33
C MET A 141 -10.48 -8.98 -4.48
N PRO A 142 -11.81 -8.99 -4.27
CA PRO A 142 -12.74 -8.53 -5.30
C PRO A 142 -12.55 -7.04 -5.58
N THR A 143 -12.49 -6.66 -6.86
CA THR A 143 -12.26 -5.28 -7.31
C THR A 143 -13.54 -4.44 -7.38
N ASP A 144 -14.72 -5.04 -7.49
CA ASP A 144 -15.97 -4.37 -7.84
C ASP A 144 -16.85 -3.98 -6.64
N ILE A 145 -16.28 -3.89 -5.43
CA ILE A 145 -17.04 -3.51 -4.24
C ILE A 145 -17.06 -1.98 -4.08
N GLU A 146 -17.49 -1.24 -5.09
CA GLU A 146 -17.92 0.15 -4.93
C GLU A 146 -19.34 0.26 -4.33
N ALA A 147 -20.13 -0.80 -4.39
CA ALA A 147 -21.47 -0.82 -3.81
C ALA A 147 -21.38 -0.98 -2.29
N SER A 148 -21.78 0.07 -1.58
CA SER A 148 -21.80 0.25 -0.13
C SER A 148 -22.59 -0.81 0.69
N ASN A 149 -23.07 -1.89 0.08
CA ASN A 149 -23.98 -2.87 0.68
C ASN A 149 -23.58 -4.33 0.47
N ILE A 150 -22.41 -4.64 -0.10
CA ILE A 150 -21.97 -6.02 -0.22
C ILE A 150 -21.22 -6.40 1.06
N GLU A 151 -21.82 -7.30 1.85
CA GLU A 151 -21.10 -7.95 2.94
C GLU A 151 -20.08 -8.91 2.34
N LEU A 152 -18.80 -8.70 2.67
CA LEU A 152 -17.74 -9.64 2.35
C LEU A 152 -18.03 -10.99 3.02
N GLU A 153 -17.80 -12.05 2.26
CA GLU A 153 -17.91 -13.39 2.82
C GLU A 153 -16.82 -13.66 3.86
N GLN A 154 -17.08 -14.60 4.76
CA GLN A 154 -16.15 -14.92 5.85
C GLN A 154 -14.78 -15.40 5.33
N GLU A 155 -14.77 -16.07 4.20
CA GLU A 155 -13.55 -16.57 3.56
C GLU A 155 -12.67 -15.44 3.02
N GLU A 156 -13.25 -14.39 2.44
CA GLU A 156 -12.55 -13.19 1.97
C GLU A 156 -11.94 -12.41 3.14
N LYS A 157 -12.70 -12.27 4.24
CA LYS A 157 -12.20 -11.68 5.48
C LYS A 157 -11.03 -12.47 6.03
N THR A 158 -11.12 -13.80 6.03
CA THR A 158 -10.05 -14.69 6.49
C THR A 158 -8.80 -14.55 5.62
N ALA A 159 -8.95 -14.50 4.29
CA ALA A 159 -7.82 -14.29 3.38
C ALA A 159 -7.14 -12.93 3.62
N TYR A 160 -7.94 -11.86 3.81
CA TYR A 160 -7.41 -10.55 4.17
C TYR A 160 -6.65 -10.58 5.51
N GLU A 161 -7.23 -11.19 6.55
CA GLU A 161 -6.60 -11.33 7.86
C GLU A 161 -5.29 -12.12 7.82
N MET A 162 -5.19 -13.14 6.96
CA MET A 162 -3.94 -13.87 6.73
C MET A 162 -2.87 -12.98 6.12
N MET A 163 -3.22 -12.19 5.09
CA MET A 163 -2.29 -11.25 4.44
C MET A 163 -1.87 -10.12 5.39
N GLN A 164 -2.83 -9.57 6.15
CA GLN A 164 -2.54 -8.56 7.18
C GLN A 164 -1.66 -9.13 8.29
N GLY A 165 -1.96 -10.35 8.73
CA GLY A 165 -1.17 -11.09 9.72
C GLY A 165 0.28 -11.29 9.27
N PHE A 166 0.50 -11.67 8.02
CA PHE A 166 1.83 -11.76 7.42
C PHE A 166 2.59 -10.42 7.48
N CYS A 167 1.95 -9.32 7.09
CA CYS A 167 2.57 -7.99 7.15
C CYS A 167 2.95 -7.60 8.59
N ILE A 168 2.00 -7.70 9.52
CA ILE A 168 2.19 -7.31 10.93
C ILE A 168 3.22 -8.20 11.63
N TYR A 169 3.24 -9.50 11.34
CA TYR A 169 4.24 -10.44 11.87
C TYR A 169 5.65 -9.99 11.47
N ASN A 170 5.86 -9.70 10.19
CA ASN A 170 7.15 -9.24 9.68
C ASN A 170 7.57 -7.89 10.27
N MET A 171 6.65 -6.94 10.38
CA MET A 171 6.94 -5.63 11.00
C MET A 171 7.35 -5.74 12.46
N LYS A 172 6.83 -6.73 13.19
CA LYS A 172 7.15 -6.96 14.60
C LYS A 172 8.40 -7.80 14.81
N TYR A 173 8.89 -8.48 13.78
CA TYR A 173 10.08 -9.32 13.86
C TYR A 173 11.33 -8.47 14.14
N ASP A 174 12.31 -9.00 14.84
CA ASP A 174 13.51 -8.23 15.23
C ASP A 174 14.64 -8.29 14.18
N ASP A 175 14.27 -8.21 12.93
CA ASP A 175 15.19 -8.14 11.81
C ASP A 175 14.82 -6.98 10.87
N LYS A 176 15.84 -6.32 10.31
CA LYS A 176 15.65 -5.16 9.43
C LYS A 176 14.93 -5.53 8.13
N SER A 177 15.29 -6.63 7.51
CA SER A 177 14.71 -7.10 6.24
C SER A 177 13.23 -7.38 6.40
N ASN A 178 12.87 -8.11 7.44
CA ASN A 178 11.48 -8.42 7.77
C ASN A 178 10.66 -7.14 8.01
N ARG A 179 11.19 -6.18 8.77
CA ARG A 179 10.50 -4.90 9.05
C ARG A 179 10.26 -4.08 7.79
N ILE A 180 11.24 -4.00 6.91
CA ILE A 180 11.11 -3.29 5.63
C ILE A 180 10.07 -3.98 4.76
N VAL A 181 10.20 -5.29 4.51
CA VAL A 181 9.28 -6.03 3.64
C VAL A 181 7.87 -6.04 4.23
N GLY A 182 7.72 -6.27 5.54
CA GLY A 182 6.41 -6.23 6.19
C GLY A 182 5.72 -4.87 6.02
N SER A 183 6.46 -3.77 6.14
CA SER A 183 5.92 -2.42 5.95
C SER A 183 5.58 -2.14 4.47
N LEU A 184 6.42 -2.59 3.53
CA LEU A 184 6.13 -2.49 2.09
C LEU A 184 4.90 -3.31 1.70
N CYS A 185 4.79 -4.55 2.18
CA CYS A 185 3.63 -5.40 1.93
C CYS A 185 2.35 -4.81 2.56
N LEU A 186 2.44 -4.22 3.76
CA LEU A 186 1.28 -3.56 4.37
C LEU A 186 0.82 -2.36 3.53
N THR A 187 1.76 -1.57 2.99
CA THR A 187 1.45 -0.49 2.05
C THR A 187 0.69 -1.03 0.84
N LYS A 188 1.17 -2.13 0.25
CA LYS A 188 0.53 -2.77 -0.90
C LYS A 188 -0.84 -3.36 -0.57
N LEU A 189 -1.01 -3.92 0.62
CA LEU A 189 -2.32 -4.40 1.09
C LEU A 189 -3.31 -3.25 1.17
N VAL A 190 -2.93 -2.13 1.78
CA VAL A 190 -3.78 -0.94 1.91
C VAL A 190 -4.13 -0.32 0.55
N GLU A 191 -3.16 -0.26 -0.38
CA GLU A 191 -3.37 0.31 -1.72
C GLU A 191 -4.30 -0.52 -2.61
N ASN A 192 -4.40 -1.83 -2.38
CA ASN A 192 -5.08 -2.76 -3.30
C ASN A 192 -6.28 -3.48 -2.66
N CYS A 193 -6.63 -3.19 -1.42
CA CYS A 193 -7.78 -3.83 -0.79
C CYS A 193 -9.06 -2.98 -0.95
N PRO A 194 -10.24 -3.62 -0.96
CA PRO A 194 -11.53 -2.93 -0.99
C PRO A 194 -11.71 -1.95 0.17
N VAL A 195 -12.38 -0.82 -0.07
CA VAL A 195 -12.66 0.22 0.94
C VAL A 195 -13.38 -0.33 2.16
N VAL A 196 -14.23 -1.34 1.99
CA VAL A 196 -14.97 -1.98 3.10
C VAL A 196 -14.02 -2.62 4.10
N LEU A 197 -12.97 -3.32 3.62
CA LEU A 197 -11.93 -3.91 4.47
C LEU A 197 -11.05 -2.82 5.10
N GLN A 198 -10.73 -1.77 4.35
CA GLN A 198 -10.01 -0.63 4.90
C GLN A 198 -10.76 -0.04 6.09
N LYS A 199 -12.07 0.20 5.98
CA LYS A 199 -12.92 0.70 7.06
C LYS A 199 -12.87 -0.22 8.29
N GLN A 200 -13.00 -1.50 8.08
CA GLN A 200 -13.06 -2.49 9.16
C GLN A 200 -11.73 -2.62 9.90
N TYR A 201 -10.60 -2.62 9.21
CA TYR A 201 -9.29 -2.91 9.78
C TYR A 201 -8.40 -1.68 9.97
N MET A 202 -8.83 -0.49 9.53
CA MET A 202 -8.06 0.77 9.58
C MET A 202 -7.54 1.07 11.00
N LYS A 203 -8.38 0.94 12.01
CA LYS A 203 -7.98 1.19 13.41
C LYS A 203 -6.82 0.31 13.82
N LEU A 204 -6.90 -0.99 13.54
CA LEU A 204 -5.84 -1.95 13.88
C LEU A 204 -4.54 -1.61 13.14
N ILE A 205 -4.61 -1.31 11.85
CA ILE A 205 -3.44 -0.95 11.04
C ILE A 205 -2.81 0.33 11.58
N TRP A 206 -3.62 1.36 11.84
CA TRP A 206 -3.16 2.62 12.39
C TRP A 206 -2.48 2.45 13.75
N GLU A 207 -3.08 1.69 14.68
CA GLU A 207 -2.51 1.41 16.00
C GLU A 207 -1.14 0.70 15.88
N VAL A 208 -1.01 -0.27 14.96
CA VAL A 208 0.26 -0.96 14.70
C VAL A 208 1.31 0.02 14.20
N ILE A 209 0.98 0.88 13.23
CA ILE A 209 1.89 1.88 12.68
C ILE A 209 2.33 2.85 13.79
N MET A 210 1.39 3.40 14.57
CA MET A 210 1.70 4.35 15.64
C MET A 210 2.60 3.74 16.72
N ASN A 211 2.33 2.51 17.12
CA ASN A 211 3.15 1.80 18.09
C ASN A 211 4.59 1.52 17.60
N LEU A 212 4.76 1.29 16.29
CA LEU A 212 6.08 1.03 15.70
C LEU A 212 6.86 2.32 15.41
N ILE A 213 6.17 3.39 15.02
CA ILE A 213 6.79 4.68 14.72
C ILE A 213 7.45 5.30 15.96
N ASP A 214 6.90 5.04 17.15
CA ASP A 214 7.44 5.50 18.43
C ASP A 214 8.70 4.73 18.87
N LYS A 215 8.91 3.52 18.36
CA LYS A 215 10.08 2.73 18.74
C LYS A 215 11.35 3.33 18.16
N LYS A 216 12.29 3.75 19.04
CA LYS A 216 13.58 4.33 18.62
C LYS A 216 14.37 3.40 17.69
N ASN A 217 14.34 2.10 17.93
CA ASN A 217 15.11 1.09 17.22
C ASN A 217 14.34 0.52 16.01
N PHE A 218 13.18 1.07 15.62
CA PHE A 218 12.49 0.63 14.44
C PHE A 218 13.14 1.26 13.19
N ASN A 219 13.76 0.43 12.37
CA ASN A 219 14.63 0.84 11.27
C ASN A 219 13.94 0.91 9.89
N ALA A 220 12.62 0.69 9.83
CA ALA A 220 11.80 0.80 8.61
C ALA A 220 10.82 2.01 8.68
N LYS A 221 11.27 3.14 9.23
CA LYS A 221 10.41 4.33 9.43
C LYS A 221 10.00 5.00 8.12
N TYR A 222 10.79 4.90 7.07
CA TYR A 222 10.40 5.38 5.73
C TYR A 222 9.18 4.64 5.21
N GLU A 223 9.23 3.33 5.30
CA GLU A 223 8.18 2.45 4.83
C GLU A 223 6.90 2.65 5.65
N LEU A 224 7.03 2.89 6.98
CA LEU A 224 5.87 3.23 7.82
C LEU A 224 5.23 4.57 7.44
N LEU A 225 6.03 5.60 7.17
CA LEU A 225 5.51 6.90 6.74
C LEU A 225 4.81 6.79 5.38
N ASN A 226 5.36 6.01 4.44
CA ASN A 226 4.69 5.73 3.17
C ASN A 226 3.38 4.95 3.38
N CYS A 227 3.40 3.91 4.23
CA CYS A 227 2.19 3.15 4.55
C CYS A 227 1.11 4.05 5.17
N LEU A 228 1.50 5.01 6.01
CA LEU A 228 0.59 5.98 6.60
C LEU A 228 -0.03 6.90 5.55
N ILE A 229 0.75 7.36 4.56
CA ILE A 229 0.23 8.13 3.42
C ILE A 229 -0.80 7.29 2.66
N SER A 230 -0.50 6.06 2.29
CA SER A 230 -1.43 5.17 1.57
C SER A 230 -2.68 4.89 2.40
N LEU A 231 -2.56 4.75 3.73
CA LEU A 231 -3.70 4.55 4.62
C LEU A 231 -4.63 5.78 4.65
N ILE A 232 -4.07 7.00 4.70
CA ILE A 232 -4.86 8.25 4.66
C ILE A 232 -5.54 8.40 3.30
N LEU A 233 -4.82 8.14 2.20
CA LEU A 233 -5.34 8.22 0.84
C LEU A 233 -6.51 7.24 0.61
N GLY A 234 -6.39 6.01 1.08
CA GLY A 234 -7.42 5.00 0.92
C GLY A 234 -8.62 5.19 1.85
N ALA A 235 -8.39 5.72 3.05
CA ALA A 235 -9.45 5.97 4.04
C ALA A 235 -10.18 7.31 3.85
N GLU A 236 -9.51 8.28 3.22
CA GLU A 236 -10.06 9.64 3.02
C GLU A 236 -10.63 10.25 4.32
N ASN A 237 -11.87 10.72 4.29
CA ASN A 237 -12.54 11.33 5.44
C ASN A 237 -12.72 10.36 6.64
N LEU A 238 -12.66 9.07 6.41
CA LEU A 238 -12.73 8.07 7.49
C LEU A 238 -11.52 8.11 8.40
N PHE A 239 -10.40 8.69 7.93
CA PHE A 239 -9.20 8.86 8.73
C PHE A 239 -9.30 10.01 9.76
N THR A 240 -10.31 10.87 9.66
CA THR A 240 -10.52 12.04 10.52
C THR A 240 -10.32 11.77 12.03
N PRO A 241 -10.84 10.69 12.64
CA PRO A 241 -10.66 10.43 14.08
C PRO A 241 -9.20 10.21 14.49
N TYR A 242 -8.32 9.88 13.56
CA TYR A 242 -6.91 9.56 13.78
C TYR A 242 -5.97 10.73 13.42
N ALA A 243 -6.49 11.77 12.76
CA ALA A 243 -5.72 12.83 12.16
C ALA A 243 -4.84 13.61 13.16
N HIS A 244 -5.39 14.02 14.31
CA HIS A 244 -4.67 14.76 15.35
C HIS A 244 -3.48 13.95 15.90
N ASN A 245 -3.73 12.72 16.33
CA ASN A 245 -2.68 11.88 16.91
C ASN A 245 -1.57 11.58 15.88
N THR A 246 -1.97 11.35 14.62
CA THR A 246 -1.03 11.17 13.51
C THR A 246 -0.19 12.40 13.29
N LEU A 247 -0.82 13.58 13.23
CA LEU A 247 -0.11 14.85 13.04
C LEU A 247 0.97 15.05 14.11
N TYR A 248 0.62 14.96 15.40
CA TYR A 248 1.59 15.19 16.48
C TYR A 248 2.79 14.25 16.39
N LYS A 249 2.58 12.96 16.06
CA LYS A 249 3.68 12.00 15.89
C LYS A 249 4.57 12.32 14.68
N VAL A 250 3.96 12.80 13.62
CA VAL A 250 4.69 13.08 12.36
C VAL A 250 5.49 14.39 12.46
N LEU A 251 5.03 15.38 13.25
CA LEU A 251 5.76 16.62 13.48
C LEU A 251 7.16 16.38 14.05
N ASP A 252 7.37 15.36 14.87
CA ASP A 252 8.69 15.02 15.44
C ASP A 252 9.73 14.69 14.34
N PHE A 253 9.29 14.13 13.20
CA PHE A 253 10.17 13.81 12.09
C PHE A 253 10.64 15.03 11.29
N LEU A 254 10.02 16.19 11.45
CA LEU A 254 10.43 17.40 10.75
C LEU A 254 11.80 17.91 11.21
N ALA A 255 12.24 17.49 12.41
CA ALA A 255 13.57 17.79 12.94
C ALA A 255 14.59 16.64 12.75
N ASP A 256 14.21 15.54 12.07
CA ASP A 256 15.12 14.40 11.85
C ASP A 256 16.31 14.83 10.97
N THR A 257 17.49 14.29 11.24
CA THR A 257 18.70 14.55 10.45
C THR A 257 18.60 14.03 9.04
N ASP A 258 17.82 12.97 8.84
CA ASP A 258 17.57 12.34 7.55
C ASP A 258 16.51 13.12 6.76
N TRP A 259 16.90 13.67 5.63
CA TRP A 259 16.04 14.49 4.78
C TRP A 259 14.83 13.73 4.23
N LEU A 260 14.98 12.42 3.95
CA LEU A 260 13.90 11.61 3.40
C LEU A 260 12.77 11.44 4.41
N LYS A 261 13.09 11.26 5.71
CA LYS A 261 12.08 11.25 6.77
C LYS A 261 11.38 12.60 6.89
N ARG A 262 12.13 13.73 6.83
CA ARG A 262 11.52 15.07 6.84
C ARG A 262 10.56 15.24 5.68
N LYS A 263 10.97 14.85 4.45
CA LYS A 263 10.11 14.91 3.26
C LYS A 263 8.85 14.06 3.40
N LEU A 264 8.98 12.80 3.86
CA LEU A 264 7.84 11.91 4.04
C LEU A 264 6.89 12.42 5.13
N ALA A 265 7.42 12.97 6.22
CA ALA A 265 6.62 13.61 7.25
C ALA A 265 5.80 14.79 6.68
N LEU A 266 6.43 15.64 5.86
CA LEU A 266 5.71 16.72 5.15
C LEU A 266 4.64 16.18 4.21
N ASN A 267 4.89 15.07 3.51
CA ASN A 267 3.89 14.44 2.66
C ASN A 267 2.70 13.92 3.47
N VAL A 268 2.93 13.31 4.65
CA VAL A 268 1.84 12.92 5.55
C VAL A 268 1.01 14.13 5.97
N ILE A 269 1.68 15.23 6.40
CA ILE A 269 0.99 16.48 6.78
C ILE A 269 0.18 17.04 5.62
N TYR A 270 0.74 17.05 4.41
CA TYR A 270 0.06 17.49 3.20
C TYR A 270 -1.21 16.65 2.94
N THR A 271 -1.10 15.33 3.04
CA THR A 271 -2.21 14.40 2.83
C THR A 271 -3.30 14.61 3.91
N LEU A 272 -2.91 14.80 5.17
CA LEU A 272 -3.85 15.12 6.24
C LEU A 272 -4.61 16.44 6.00
N ILE A 273 -3.93 17.49 5.52
CA ILE A 273 -4.56 18.78 5.18
C ILE A 273 -5.59 18.59 4.06
N PHE A 274 -5.34 17.68 3.12
CA PHE A 274 -6.23 17.45 2.00
C PHE A 274 -7.49 16.67 2.41
N TYR A 275 -7.34 15.58 3.15
CA TYR A 275 -8.42 14.65 3.47
C TYR A 275 -9.09 14.89 4.83
N CYS A 276 -8.38 15.52 5.78
CA CYS A 276 -8.86 15.79 7.14
C CYS A 276 -8.80 17.28 7.45
N LYS A 277 -9.21 18.11 6.48
CA LYS A 277 -9.03 19.56 6.49
C LYS A 277 -9.60 20.22 7.75
N ASP A 278 -10.81 19.87 8.14
CA ASP A 278 -11.52 20.50 9.25
C ASP A 278 -10.85 20.25 10.61
N GLU A 279 -10.17 19.11 10.74
CA GLU A 279 -9.39 18.75 11.93
C GLU A 279 -7.99 19.39 11.95
N ILE A 280 -7.40 19.60 10.79
CA ILE A 280 -6.01 20.04 10.68
C ILE A 280 -5.89 21.57 10.59
N LEU A 281 -6.83 22.26 9.93
CA LEU A 281 -6.77 23.72 9.81
C LEU A 281 -6.76 24.48 11.14
N PRO A 282 -7.48 24.07 12.20
CA PRO A 282 -7.38 24.71 13.52
C PRO A 282 -5.96 24.66 14.12
N LEU A 283 -5.13 23.70 13.70
CA LEU A 283 -3.75 23.51 14.14
C LEU A 283 -2.72 24.21 13.24
N LYS A 284 -3.17 25.02 12.28
CA LYS A 284 -2.35 25.71 11.28
C LYS A 284 -1.15 26.43 11.88
N GLU A 285 -1.35 27.28 12.90
CA GLU A 285 -0.27 28.06 13.51
C GLU A 285 0.78 27.16 14.17
N HIS A 286 0.32 26.07 14.80
CA HIS A 286 1.21 25.09 15.38
C HIS A 286 2.06 24.42 14.29
N ILE A 287 1.47 23.97 13.20
CA ILE A 287 2.18 23.36 12.07
C ILE A 287 3.17 24.35 11.46
N ILE A 288 2.76 25.62 11.22
CA ILE A 288 3.62 26.66 10.66
C ILE A 288 4.87 26.87 11.53
N SER A 289 4.77 26.76 12.85
CA SER A 289 5.92 26.90 13.74
C SER A 289 7.03 25.90 13.43
N PHE A 290 6.69 24.66 13.10
CA PHE A 290 7.65 23.63 12.68
C PHE A 290 8.16 23.85 11.24
N LEU A 291 7.31 24.37 10.35
CA LEU A 291 7.67 24.56 8.94
C LEU A 291 8.65 25.70 8.72
N ARG A 292 8.75 26.66 9.64
CA ARG A 292 9.63 27.85 9.49
C ARG A 292 11.08 27.47 9.20
N ALA A 293 11.63 26.49 9.90
CA ALA A 293 13.01 26.03 9.71
C ALA A 293 13.19 25.32 8.35
N LEU A 294 12.16 24.64 7.85
CA LEU A 294 12.22 23.84 6.62
C LEU A 294 12.11 24.67 5.34
N LYS A 295 11.75 25.97 5.43
CA LYS A 295 11.80 26.89 4.27
C LYS A 295 13.21 27.02 3.71
N THR A 296 14.22 26.86 4.55
CA THR A 296 15.64 26.98 4.19
C THR A 296 16.38 25.64 4.32
N ASP A 297 15.67 24.52 4.27
CA ASP A 297 16.29 23.20 4.31
C ASP A 297 17.32 23.05 3.20
N LYS A 298 18.41 22.31 3.47
CA LYS A 298 19.49 22.09 2.49
C LYS A 298 18.98 21.32 1.26
N VAL A 299 17.98 20.45 1.44
CA VAL A 299 17.43 19.58 0.40
C VAL A 299 16.24 20.27 -0.29
N LYS A 300 16.32 20.37 -1.61
CA LYS A 300 15.32 21.06 -2.45
C LYS A 300 13.93 20.46 -2.30
N GLU A 301 13.82 19.14 -2.34
CA GLU A 301 12.59 18.39 -2.26
C GLU A 301 11.83 18.63 -0.93
N VAL A 302 12.56 18.82 0.16
CA VAL A 302 11.98 19.17 1.47
C VAL A 302 11.41 20.60 1.43
N ARG A 303 12.17 21.56 0.86
CA ARG A 303 11.70 22.95 0.72
C ARG A 303 10.45 23.05 -0.14
N GLU A 304 10.39 22.32 -1.25
CA GLU A 304 9.25 22.35 -2.19
C GLU A 304 7.95 21.93 -1.51
N VAL A 305 7.95 20.79 -0.79
CA VAL A 305 6.76 20.32 -0.07
C VAL A 305 6.40 21.27 1.08
N CYS A 306 7.40 21.79 1.81
CA CYS A 306 7.18 22.77 2.86
C CYS A 306 6.48 24.04 2.31
N LEU A 307 6.96 24.59 1.20
CA LEU A 307 6.38 25.78 0.57
C LEU A 307 4.97 25.52 0.03
N LEU A 308 4.71 24.32 -0.49
CA LEU A 308 3.38 23.92 -0.94
C LEU A 308 2.37 23.93 0.23
N ILE A 309 2.72 23.35 1.37
CA ILE A 309 1.86 23.37 2.57
C ILE A 309 1.59 24.80 3.04
N LEU A 310 2.62 25.64 3.10
CA LEU A 310 2.49 27.04 3.51
C LEU A 310 1.59 27.84 2.56
N LYS A 311 1.66 27.56 1.26
CA LYS A 311 0.79 28.16 0.25
C LYS A 311 -0.67 27.80 0.50
N ILE A 312 -0.97 26.52 0.74
CA ILE A 312 -2.33 26.07 1.07
C ILE A 312 -2.88 26.80 2.30
N PHE A 313 -2.07 26.96 3.34
CA PHE A 313 -2.49 27.70 4.52
C PHE A 313 -2.76 29.18 4.26
N SER A 314 -1.97 29.83 3.37
CA SER A 314 -2.21 31.24 3.02
C SER A 314 -3.45 31.44 2.15
N GLU A 315 -3.80 30.49 1.28
CA GLU A 315 -4.98 30.54 0.42
C GLU A 315 -6.30 30.31 1.21
N ASN A 316 -6.21 29.61 2.34
CA ASN A 316 -7.36 29.36 3.23
C ASN A 316 -7.54 30.44 4.29
N GLU A 317 -6.79 31.56 4.25
CA GLU A 317 -7.09 32.71 5.09
C GLU A 317 -8.35 33.43 4.60
N PRO A 318 -9.31 33.77 5.51
CA PRO A 318 -10.42 34.62 5.14
C PRO A 318 -9.83 35.95 4.62
N LYS A 319 -10.07 36.28 3.36
CA LYS A 319 -9.72 37.58 2.81
C LYS A 319 -10.43 38.63 3.67
N ASN A 320 -9.73 39.24 4.61
CA ASN A 320 -10.24 40.37 5.39
C ASN A 320 -10.71 41.43 4.40
N LYS A 321 -12.02 41.68 4.36
CA LYS A 321 -12.66 42.79 3.63
C LYS A 321 -12.38 44.09 4.35
N GLU A 322 -11.16 44.41 4.70
CA GLU A 322 -10.73 45.66 5.29
C GLU A 322 -9.56 46.25 4.52
N ASN A 323 -9.81 46.76 3.33
CA ASN A 323 -8.97 47.80 2.70
C ASN A 323 -9.68 48.45 1.51
N THR A 324 -10.98 48.81 1.70
CA THR A 324 -11.74 49.61 0.73
C THR A 324 -12.44 50.81 1.36
N LYS A 325 -12.00 51.33 2.54
CA LYS A 325 -12.60 52.54 3.13
C LYS A 325 -11.72 53.75 3.20
N ASP A 326 -10.44 53.69 2.84
CA ASP A 326 -9.56 54.86 2.97
C ASP A 326 -9.06 55.51 1.66
N LYS A 327 -9.69 55.18 0.50
CA LYS A 327 -9.38 55.92 -0.75
C LYS A 327 -10.43 56.95 -1.17
N ASN A 328 -11.49 57.16 -0.40
CA ASN A 328 -12.54 58.18 -0.74
C ASN A 328 -12.58 59.41 0.18
N LYS A 329 -11.54 59.65 1.03
CA LYS A 329 -11.48 60.86 1.86
C LYS A 329 -10.44 61.92 1.43
N SER A 330 -9.68 61.69 0.35
CA SER A 330 -8.69 62.66 -0.12
C SER A 330 -9.10 63.51 -1.32
N ASN A 331 -10.33 63.35 -1.86
CA ASN A 331 -10.77 64.14 -3.04
C ASN A 331 -11.88 65.14 -2.75
N PHE A 332 -12.12 65.54 -1.47
CA PHE A 332 -13.18 66.52 -1.15
C PHE A 332 -12.63 67.79 -0.48
N SER A 333 -11.31 68.08 -0.47
CA SER A 333 -10.73 69.30 0.15
C SER A 333 -10.01 70.24 -0.82
N SER A 334 -10.19 70.09 -2.15
CA SER A 334 -9.56 70.99 -3.15
C SER A 334 -10.50 71.81 -4.05
N ILE A 335 -11.82 71.93 -3.72
CA ILE A 335 -12.77 72.74 -4.54
C ILE A 335 -13.42 73.88 -3.73
N ASN A 336 -12.80 74.43 -2.72
CA ASN A 336 -13.39 75.61 -2.02
C ASN A 336 -12.38 76.73 -1.70
N ASN A 337 -11.39 77.02 -2.55
CA ASN A 337 -10.50 78.17 -2.38
C ASN A 337 -10.21 78.90 -3.69
N SER A 338 -11.25 79.22 -4.53
CA SER A 338 -11.11 80.11 -5.65
C SER A 338 -12.36 80.96 -5.92
N LYS A 339 -12.93 81.63 -4.87
CA LYS A 339 -13.86 82.76 -5.06
C LYS A 339 -13.82 83.70 -3.84
N LYS A 340 -12.75 84.50 -3.74
CA LYS A 340 -12.73 85.80 -3.03
C LYS A 340 -11.46 86.51 -3.43
N LYS A 341 -11.50 87.23 -4.58
CA LYS A 341 -10.82 88.49 -4.86
C LYS A 341 -11.33 88.97 -6.23
N LYS A 342 -12.34 89.70 -6.27
CA LYS A 342 -12.59 91.07 -6.74
C LYS A 342 -14.06 91.38 -6.56
#